data_8fc0478dcbe01a4276af89d95bd600ca
#
_entry.id   8fc0478dcbe01a4276af89d95bd600ca
#
_cell.length_a   1.000
_cell.length_b   1.000
_cell.length_c   1.000
_cell.angle_alpha   90.00
_cell.angle_beta   90.00
_cell.angle_gamma   90.00
#
_symmetry.space_group_name_H-M   'P 1'
#
loop_
_entity.id
_entity.type
_entity.pdbx_description
1 polymer ?
#
loop_
_entity_poly.entity_id
_entity_poly.type
_entity_poly.pdbx_seq_one_letter_code
_entity_poly.pdbx_strand_id
1 'polypeptide(L)'
;MLDLPGIIEGAAHGKGRGKEVIAVARNADAILIVLDAGKEGLNRHREILEAELETVGIRLNKRPPDVTFKKKSTGGIKFSSTVALTKLGPDPKKVATNILREYRVSNAEVLAREDVSVDELIDVVVGNREYKPCLYFYNKIDTVTIEEVDELARMPHSLVGSVNCQYNIASPLEDDVLKAAMWEYLGLTRIYTKKKGELVYCVFMTRAVLMNKAMGGSLMKKMIFSFKRRFERSFSFISPSEK
;
A
#
# COMPACT_ATOMS: atom_id res chain seq x y z
N MET A 1 9.67 10.46 -0.42
CA MET A 1 9.60 9.45 -1.50
C MET A 1 10.93 8.74 -1.55
N LEU A 2 10.92 7.41 -1.67
CA LEU A 2 12.13 6.59 -1.80
C LEU A 2 12.12 6.01 -3.21
N ASP A 3 13.22 6.20 -3.94
CA ASP A 3 13.43 5.55 -5.23
C ASP A 3 13.93 4.12 -4.97
N LEU A 4 13.36 3.16 -5.68
CA LEU A 4 13.76 1.77 -5.60
C LEU A 4 14.47 1.40 -6.90
N PRO A 5 15.64 0.77 -6.84
CA PRO A 5 16.26 0.22 -8.04
C PRO A 5 15.28 -0.75 -8.70
N GLY A 6 15.20 -0.74 -10.03
CA GLY A 6 14.20 -1.47 -10.79
C GLY A 6 14.05 -2.92 -10.33
N ILE A 7 12.81 -3.34 -10.14
CA ILE A 7 12.48 -4.73 -9.85
C ILE A 7 12.72 -5.51 -11.14
N ILE A 8 13.62 -6.46 -11.10
CA ILE A 8 13.97 -7.35 -12.21
C ILE A 8 13.21 -8.66 -12.01
N GLU A 9 12.74 -9.26 -13.08
CA GLU A 9 12.11 -10.58 -13.07
C GLU A 9 12.99 -11.59 -12.30
N GLY A 10 12.40 -12.25 -11.29
CA GLY A 10 13.12 -13.13 -10.37
C GLY A 10 13.72 -12.44 -9.14
N ALA A 11 13.42 -11.17 -8.88
CA ALA A 11 13.87 -10.44 -7.69
C ALA A 11 13.43 -11.11 -6.39
N ALA A 12 12.22 -11.68 -6.34
CA ALA A 12 11.68 -12.44 -5.21
C ALA A 12 12.53 -13.70 -4.90
N HIS A 13 13.16 -14.29 -5.90
CA HIS A 13 14.02 -15.48 -5.77
C HIS A 13 15.49 -15.14 -5.48
N GLY A 14 15.78 -13.90 -5.13
CA GLY A 14 17.13 -13.48 -4.70
C GLY A 14 18.08 -13.11 -5.82
N LYS A 15 17.61 -12.94 -7.06
CA LYS A 15 18.40 -12.37 -8.15
C LYS A 15 18.59 -10.87 -7.92
N GLY A 16 19.81 -10.42 -7.86
CA GLY A 16 20.17 -9.02 -7.69
C GLY A 16 19.86 -8.44 -6.31
N ARG A 17 19.46 -7.18 -6.26
CA ARG A 17 19.13 -6.43 -5.02
C ARG A 17 17.66 -6.63 -4.56
N GLY A 18 16.98 -7.66 -5.02
CA GLY A 18 15.56 -7.89 -4.77
C GLY A 18 15.18 -7.86 -3.28
N LYS A 19 16.01 -8.43 -2.39
CA LYS A 19 15.73 -8.44 -0.94
C LYS A 19 15.71 -7.05 -0.31
N GLU A 20 16.58 -6.14 -0.76
CA GLU A 20 16.63 -4.76 -0.27
C GLU A 20 15.39 -3.96 -0.73
N VAL A 21 15.05 -4.10 -2.01
CA VAL A 21 13.85 -3.46 -2.60
C VAL A 21 12.59 -3.89 -1.86
N ILE A 22 12.47 -5.17 -1.58
CA ILE A 22 11.37 -5.77 -0.85
C ILE A 22 11.27 -5.22 0.57
N ALA A 23 12.38 -5.13 1.29
CA ALA A 23 12.39 -4.60 2.65
C ALA A 23 11.94 -3.14 2.69
N VAL A 24 12.32 -2.33 1.71
CA VAL A 24 11.89 -0.94 1.59
C VAL A 24 10.42 -0.85 1.20
N ALA A 25 9.96 -1.65 0.23
CA ALA A 25 8.56 -1.69 -0.20
C ALA A 25 7.61 -2.10 0.95
N ARG A 26 8.04 -3.01 1.82
CA ARG A 26 7.27 -3.38 3.04
C ARG A 26 7.08 -2.21 4.01
N ASN A 27 8.09 -1.34 4.13
CA ASN A 27 8.03 -0.19 5.05
C ASN A 27 7.33 1.03 4.45
N ALA A 28 7.01 1.02 3.15
CA ALA A 28 6.30 2.10 2.49
C ALA A 28 4.81 2.11 2.88
N ASP A 29 4.20 3.29 2.98
CA ASP A 29 2.76 3.43 3.21
C ASP A 29 1.94 3.31 1.92
N ALA A 30 2.53 3.63 0.77
CA ALA A 30 1.96 3.46 -0.57
C ALA A 30 3.07 3.16 -1.58
N ILE A 31 2.72 2.51 -2.68
CA ILE A 31 3.62 2.17 -3.77
C ILE A 31 3.19 2.93 -5.02
N LEU A 32 4.15 3.57 -5.69
CA LEU A 32 3.97 4.17 -7.01
C LEU A 32 4.76 3.34 -8.02
N ILE A 33 4.07 2.71 -8.97
CA ILE A 33 4.69 1.98 -10.08
C ILE A 33 4.68 2.89 -11.29
N VAL A 34 5.87 3.22 -11.79
CA VAL A 34 6.03 4.04 -13.00
C VAL A 34 6.28 3.12 -14.19
N LEU A 35 5.42 3.24 -15.19
CA LEU A 35 5.43 2.42 -16.41
C LEU A 35 5.63 3.31 -17.63
N ASP A 36 6.36 2.82 -18.62
CA ASP A 36 6.53 3.48 -19.91
C ASP A 36 5.37 3.09 -20.82
N ALA A 37 4.49 4.07 -21.18
CA ALA A 37 3.31 3.84 -21.98
C ALA A 37 3.64 3.36 -23.41
N GLY A 38 4.76 3.82 -23.99
CA GLY A 38 5.18 3.44 -25.34
C GLY A 38 5.87 2.07 -25.44
N LYS A 39 6.02 1.35 -24.32
CA LYS A 39 6.72 0.07 -24.32
C LYS A 39 5.80 -1.07 -24.73
N GLU A 40 6.21 -1.87 -25.73
CA GLU A 40 5.49 -3.08 -26.11
C GLU A 40 5.34 -4.04 -24.91
N GLY A 41 4.16 -4.65 -24.78
CA GLY A 41 3.87 -5.58 -23.69
C GLY A 41 3.69 -4.93 -22.31
N LEU A 42 3.24 -3.70 -22.26
CA LEU A 42 3.01 -2.91 -21.06
C LEU A 42 2.19 -3.68 -19.98
N ASN A 43 1.09 -4.30 -20.37
CA ASN A 43 0.24 -5.08 -19.46
C ASN A 43 1.00 -6.26 -18.86
N ARG A 44 1.76 -6.98 -19.67
CA ARG A 44 2.60 -8.10 -19.19
C ARG A 44 3.67 -7.60 -18.21
N HIS A 45 4.26 -6.44 -18.48
CA HIS A 45 5.26 -5.86 -17.58
C HIS A 45 4.66 -5.49 -16.23
N ARG A 46 3.45 -4.92 -16.25
CA ARG A 46 2.68 -4.64 -15.03
C ARG A 46 2.39 -5.91 -14.23
N GLU A 47 1.87 -6.96 -14.90
CA GLU A 47 1.55 -8.25 -14.29
C GLU A 47 2.79 -8.90 -13.65
N ILE A 48 3.95 -8.83 -14.30
CA ILE A 48 5.21 -9.35 -13.75
C ILE A 48 5.58 -8.62 -12.46
N LEU A 49 5.50 -7.29 -12.44
CA LEU A 49 5.80 -6.50 -11.25
C LEU A 49 4.82 -6.78 -10.10
N GLU A 50 3.53 -6.92 -10.41
CA GLU A 50 2.51 -7.29 -9.42
C GLU A 50 2.79 -8.69 -8.85
N ALA A 51 3.08 -9.68 -9.70
CA ALA A 51 3.38 -11.05 -9.28
C ALA A 51 4.64 -11.13 -8.41
N GLU A 52 5.70 -10.39 -8.75
CA GLU A 52 6.91 -10.32 -7.94
C GLU A 52 6.63 -9.76 -6.53
N LEU A 53 5.83 -8.70 -6.43
CA LEU A 53 5.43 -8.13 -5.15
C LEU A 53 4.50 -9.06 -4.36
N GLU A 54 3.57 -9.76 -5.04
CA GLU A 54 2.71 -10.76 -4.40
C GLU A 54 3.50 -11.95 -3.85
N THR A 55 4.51 -12.43 -4.59
CA THR A 55 5.38 -13.54 -4.15
C THR A 55 6.08 -13.20 -2.83
N VAL A 56 6.45 -11.95 -2.66
CA VAL A 56 7.09 -11.44 -1.42
C VAL A 56 6.11 -11.20 -0.29
N GLY A 57 4.82 -11.26 -0.59
CA GLY A 57 3.74 -11.08 0.37
C GLY A 57 3.21 -9.66 0.49
N ILE A 58 3.42 -8.83 -0.53
CA ILE A 58 2.80 -7.51 -0.64
C ILE A 58 1.53 -7.67 -1.50
N ARG A 59 0.39 -7.29 -0.95
CA ARG A 59 -0.90 -7.30 -1.63
C ARG A 59 -1.26 -5.89 -2.06
N LEU A 60 -1.23 -5.64 -3.38
CA LEU A 60 -1.51 -4.33 -3.95
C LEU A 60 -3.02 -4.10 -4.09
N ASN A 61 -3.49 -2.93 -3.66
CA ASN A 61 -4.89 -2.49 -3.79
C ASN A 61 -5.95 -3.49 -3.25
N LYS A 62 -5.53 -4.40 -2.38
CA LYS A 62 -6.42 -5.34 -1.67
C LYS A 62 -6.62 -4.88 -0.24
N ARG A 63 -7.75 -5.23 0.36
CA ARG A 63 -8.01 -5.01 1.78
C ARG A 63 -7.62 -6.24 2.58
N PRO A 64 -7.10 -6.08 3.80
CA PRO A 64 -6.91 -7.21 4.68
C PRO A 64 -8.26 -7.85 5.00
N PRO A 65 -8.36 -9.18 4.95
CA PRO A 65 -9.60 -9.87 5.24
C PRO A 65 -9.99 -9.70 6.72
N ASP A 66 -11.30 -9.54 6.98
CA ASP A 66 -11.82 -9.42 8.36
C ASP A 66 -11.94 -10.80 9.01
N VAL A 67 -10.80 -11.38 9.29
CA VAL A 67 -10.67 -12.66 9.98
C VAL A 67 -9.84 -12.48 11.23
N THR A 68 -10.41 -12.84 12.38
CA THR A 68 -9.65 -12.88 13.62
C THR A 68 -9.04 -14.26 13.79
N PHE A 69 -7.71 -14.33 13.85
CA PHE A 69 -6.93 -15.53 14.07
C PHE A 69 -6.15 -15.44 15.38
N LYS A 70 -6.36 -16.39 16.29
CA LYS A 70 -5.65 -16.47 17.57
C LYS A 70 -5.11 -17.87 17.78
N LYS A 71 -3.79 -18.04 17.86
CA LYS A 71 -3.16 -19.29 18.30
C LYS A 71 -3.42 -19.49 19.79
N LYS A 72 -3.74 -20.74 20.16
CA LYS A 72 -3.95 -21.18 21.55
C LYS A 72 -2.95 -22.26 21.91
N SER A 73 -2.72 -22.46 23.19
CA SER A 73 -1.87 -23.57 23.69
C SER A 73 -2.61 -24.89 23.68
N THR A 74 -3.91 -24.88 23.95
CA THR A 74 -4.78 -26.06 24.06
C THR A 74 -6.16 -25.79 23.49
N GLY A 75 -6.99 -26.85 23.32
CA GLY A 75 -8.41 -26.74 22.97
C GLY A 75 -8.75 -27.02 21.51
N GLY A 76 -7.76 -27.41 20.68
CA GLY A 76 -7.99 -27.74 19.28
C GLY A 76 -8.33 -26.54 18.39
N ILE A 77 -8.78 -26.82 17.17
CA ILE A 77 -9.15 -25.79 16.21
C ILE A 77 -10.65 -25.47 16.36
N LYS A 78 -10.95 -24.22 16.71
CA LYS A 78 -12.30 -23.67 16.73
C LYS A 78 -12.46 -22.72 15.55
N PHE A 79 -13.31 -23.09 14.61
CA PHE A 79 -13.66 -22.28 13.45
C PHE A 79 -15.12 -21.83 13.55
N SER A 80 -15.37 -20.54 13.44
CA SER A 80 -16.68 -19.92 13.44
C SER A 80 -16.75 -18.82 12.38
N SER A 81 -17.93 -18.58 11.85
CA SER A 81 -18.18 -17.49 10.90
C SER A 81 -19.48 -16.78 11.24
N THR A 82 -19.53 -15.49 11.00
CA THR A 82 -20.76 -14.68 11.14
C THR A 82 -21.56 -14.61 9.85
N VAL A 83 -20.93 -14.97 8.73
CA VAL A 83 -21.53 -14.95 7.38
C VAL A 83 -21.38 -16.32 6.71
N ALA A 84 -22.20 -16.57 5.68
CA ALA A 84 -22.05 -17.75 4.84
C ALA A 84 -20.73 -17.66 4.05
N LEU A 85 -19.93 -18.73 4.08
CA LEU A 85 -18.64 -18.80 3.40
C LEU A 85 -18.79 -19.58 2.11
N THR A 86 -19.00 -18.87 1.01
CA THR A 86 -19.20 -19.49 -0.32
C THR A 86 -17.89 -19.77 -1.04
N LYS A 87 -16.88 -18.92 -0.83
CA LYS A 87 -15.56 -19.03 -1.47
C LYS A 87 -14.70 -20.18 -0.93
N LEU A 88 -14.97 -20.67 0.28
CA LEU A 88 -14.28 -21.82 0.87
C LEU A 88 -14.90 -23.17 0.49
N GLY A 89 -15.98 -23.16 -0.31
CA GLY A 89 -16.67 -24.38 -0.75
C GLY A 89 -17.69 -24.95 0.25
N PRO A 90 -18.16 -26.18 0.05
CA PRO A 90 -19.29 -26.76 0.79
C PRO A 90 -19.00 -27.00 2.27
N ASP A 91 -17.76 -27.31 2.63
CA ASP A 91 -17.32 -27.59 3.99
C ASP A 91 -16.24 -26.61 4.50
N PRO A 92 -16.56 -25.33 4.75
CA PRO A 92 -15.57 -24.31 5.11
C PRO A 92 -14.74 -24.68 6.36
N LYS A 93 -15.36 -25.34 7.31
CA LYS A 93 -14.69 -25.77 8.54
C LYS A 93 -13.61 -26.84 8.29
N LYS A 94 -13.88 -27.81 7.41
CA LYS A 94 -12.88 -28.81 7.03
C LYS A 94 -11.72 -28.19 6.28
N VAL A 95 -12.01 -27.32 5.30
CA VAL A 95 -11.00 -26.61 4.52
C VAL A 95 -10.10 -25.78 5.44
N ALA A 96 -10.67 -24.96 6.31
CA ALA A 96 -9.91 -24.15 7.25
C ALA A 96 -9.07 -25.03 8.23
N THR A 97 -9.62 -26.15 8.68
CA THR A 97 -8.90 -27.08 9.56
C THR A 97 -7.70 -27.72 8.83
N ASN A 98 -7.86 -28.11 7.57
CA ASN A 98 -6.80 -28.69 6.77
C ASN A 98 -5.67 -27.68 6.52
N ILE A 99 -6.02 -26.44 6.14
CA ILE A 99 -5.06 -25.35 5.97
C ILE A 99 -4.27 -25.13 7.28
N LEU A 100 -4.94 -25.01 8.41
CA LEU A 100 -4.27 -24.80 9.69
C LEU A 100 -3.32 -25.94 10.08
N ARG A 101 -3.69 -27.19 9.78
CA ARG A 101 -2.82 -28.37 10.00
C ARG A 101 -1.61 -28.37 9.10
N GLU A 102 -1.74 -27.97 7.84
CA GLU A 102 -0.64 -27.85 6.89
C GLU A 102 0.38 -26.83 7.39
N TYR A 103 -0.09 -25.70 7.97
CA TYR A 103 0.76 -24.71 8.62
C TYR A 103 1.19 -25.06 10.05
N ARG A 104 1.03 -26.34 10.48
CA ARG A 104 1.41 -26.86 11.81
C ARG A 104 0.74 -26.13 12.97
N VAL A 105 -0.47 -25.67 12.78
CA VAL A 105 -1.30 -25.04 13.82
C VAL A 105 -2.32 -26.07 14.31
N SER A 106 -2.09 -26.62 15.49
CA SER A 106 -2.97 -27.65 16.11
C SER A 106 -4.05 -27.03 16.99
N ASN A 107 -3.82 -25.86 17.54
CA ASN A 107 -4.74 -25.19 18.45
C ASN A 107 -4.90 -23.73 18.04
N ALA A 108 -6.10 -23.35 17.60
CA ALA A 108 -6.40 -21.98 17.18
C ALA A 108 -7.89 -21.68 17.26
N GLU A 109 -8.20 -20.42 17.37
CA GLU A 109 -9.54 -19.88 17.20
C GLU A 109 -9.54 -18.96 15.98
N VAL A 110 -10.44 -19.25 15.05
CA VAL A 110 -10.61 -18.48 13.80
C VAL A 110 -12.06 -18.01 13.75
N LEU A 111 -12.24 -16.71 13.59
CA LEU A 111 -13.55 -16.09 13.40
C LEU A 111 -13.52 -15.29 12.09
N ALA A 112 -14.25 -15.76 11.09
CA ALA A 112 -14.44 -15.05 9.83
C ALA A 112 -15.71 -14.19 9.90
N ARG A 113 -15.57 -12.90 9.59
CA ARG A 113 -16.68 -11.94 9.56
C ARG A 113 -17.09 -11.58 8.14
N GLU A 114 -16.35 -12.01 7.15
CA GLU A 114 -16.65 -11.85 5.72
C GLU A 114 -16.41 -13.14 4.97
N ASP A 115 -16.91 -13.23 3.74
CA ASP A 115 -16.71 -14.38 2.86
C ASP A 115 -15.30 -14.36 2.27
N VAL A 116 -14.42 -15.19 2.82
CA VAL A 116 -12.99 -15.24 2.50
C VAL A 116 -12.64 -16.41 1.60
N SER A 117 -11.67 -16.21 0.74
CA SER A 117 -11.05 -17.23 -0.09
C SER A 117 -10.00 -18.05 0.69
N VAL A 118 -9.56 -19.16 0.09
CA VAL A 118 -8.48 -19.98 0.64
C VAL A 118 -7.19 -19.18 0.81
N ASP A 119 -6.83 -18.39 -0.20
CA ASP A 119 -5.60 -17.58 -0.19
C ASP A 119 -5.65 -16.48 0.89
N GLU A 120 -6.79 -15.81 1.04
CA GLU A 120 -6.99 -14.81 2.10
C GLU A 120 -6.89 -15.43 3.50
N LEU A 121 -7.42 -16.64 3.68
CA LEU A 121 -7.28 -17.35 4.95
C LEU A 121 -5.83 -17.75 5.21
N ILE A 122 -5.09 -18.21 4.21
CA ILE A 122 -3.65 -18.50 4.29
C ILE A 122 -2.87 -17.23 4.66
N ASP A 123 -3.17 -16.11 4.03
CA ASP A 123 -2.52 -14.83 4.33
C ASP A 123 -2.67 -14.44 5.80
N VAL A 124 -3.85 -14.65 6.39
CA VAL A 124 -4.10 -14.41 7.83
C VAL A 124 -3.33 -15.38 8.73
N VAL A 125 -3.29 -16.66 8.37
CA VAL A 125 -2.57 -17.70 9.15
C VAL A 125 -1.06 -17.47 9.15
N VAL A 126 -0.51 -17.11 8.00
CA VAL A 126 0.91 -16.78 7.82
C VAL A 126 1.26 -15.47 8.55
N GLY A 127 0.39 -14.47 8.49
CA GLY A 127 0.48 -13.21 9.25
C GLY A 127 1.65 -12.30 8.87
N ASN A 128 2.28 -12.53 7.71
CA ASN A 128 3.42 -11.72 7.23
C ASN A 128 3.09 -10.96 5.94
N ARG A 129 1.80 -10.81 5.62
CA ARG A 129 1.34 -10.09 4.44
C ARG A 129 1.12 -8.63 4.73
N GLU A 130 1.50 -7.79 3.78
CA GLU A 130 1.35 -6.34 3.83
C GLU A 130 0.40 -5.90 2.71
N TYR A 131 -0.67 -5.20 3.09
CA TYR A 131 -1.66 -4.65 2.17
C TYR A 131 -1.33 -3.19 1.91
N LYS A 132 -0.97 -2.87 0.66
CA LYS A 132 -0.49 -1.54 0.29
C LYS A 132 -1.34 -0.95 -0.83
N PRO A 133 -1.75 0.32 -0.72
CA PRO A 133 -2.29 1.04 -1.86
C PRO A 133 -1.19 1.23 -2.90
N CYS A 134 -1.54 1.01 -4.16
CA CYS A 134 -0.65 1.16 -5.30
C CYS A 134 -1.28 2.04 -6.36
N LEU A 135 -0.53 3.01 -6.86
CA LEU A 135 -0.88 3.85 -7.98
C LEU A 135 0.02 3.51 -9.16
N TYR A 136 -0.58 3.31 -10.35
CA TYR A 136 0.15 3.08 -11.59
C TYR A 136 0.25 4.40 -12.35
N PHE A 137 1.46 4.87 -12.58
CA PHE A 137 1.71 6.07 -13.36
C PHE A 137 2.27 5.69 -14.72
N TYR A 138 1.48 5.91 -15.77
CA TYR A 138 1.88 5.68 -17.14
C TYR A 138 2.54 6.93 -17.69
N ASN A 139 3.86 6.87 -17.79
CA ASN A 139 4.71 7.97 -18.28
C ASN A 139 4.90 7.89 -19.79
N LYS A 140 5.36 8.97 -20.39
CA LYS A 140 5.64 9.11 -21.84
C LYS A 140 4.41 8.96 -22.73
N ILE A 141 3.26 9.47 -22.31
CA ILE A 141 2.04 9.45 -23.12
C ILE A 141 2.17 10.25 -24.44
N ASP A 142 3.21 11.05 -24.57
CA ASP A 142 3.58 11.75 -25.80
C ASP A 142 4.02 10.81 -26.93
N THR A 143 4.30 9.54 -26.66
CA THR A 143 4.75 8.54 -27.62
C THR A 143 3.65 7.60 -28.10
N VAL A 144 2.45 7.68 -27.53
CA VAL A 144 1.32 6.79 -27.80
C VAL A 144 0.13 7.58 -28.38
N THR A 145 -0.84 6.87 -28.96
CA THR A 145 -2.05 7.48 -29.51
C THR A 145 -3.01 7.94 -28.41
N ILE A 146 -3.92 8.86 -28.77
CA ILE A 146 -4.88 9.38 -27.79
C ILE A 146 -5.88 8.32 -27.34
N GLU A 147 -6.19 7.36 -28.19
CA GLU A 147 -7.04 6.22 -27.91
C GLU A 147 -6.40 5.32 -26.84
N GLU A 148 -5.11 5.02 -26.98
CA GLU A 148 -4.35 4.25 -25.99
C GLU A 148 -4.24 4.98 -24.66
N VAL A 149 -4.06 6.31 -24.68
CA VAL A 149 -4.06 7.12 -23.45
C VAL A 149 -5.41 7.04 -22.75
N ASP A 150 -6.53 7.10 -23.48
CA ASP A 150 -7.87 7.00 -22.91
C ASP A 150 -8.11 5.60 -22.28
N GLU A 151 -7.66 4.54 -22.92
CA GLU A 151 -7.70 3.18 -22.37
C GLU A 151 -6.91 3.05 -21.06
N LEU A 152 -5.68 3.57 -21.05
CA LEU A 152 -4.82 3.56 -19.86
C LEU A 152 -5.42 4.40 -18.73
N ALA A 153 -6.01 5.56 -19.03
CA ALA A 153 -6.63 6.44 -18.06
C ALA A 153 -7.88 5.82 -17.39
N ARG A 154 -8.59 4.94 -18.10
CA ARG A 154 -9.77 4.23 -17.57
C ARG A 154 -9.42 3.03 -16.71
N MET A 155 -8.17 2.57 -16.71
CA MET A 155 -7.77 1.45 -15.85
C MET A 155 -7.87 1.82 -14.36
N PRO A 156 -8.21 0.88 -13.50
CA PRO A 156 -8.29 1.15 -12.06
C PRO A 156 -6.90 1.50 -11.50
N HIS A 157 -6.89 2.47 -10.58
CA HIS A 157 -5.67 2.94 -9.91
C HIS A 157 -4.61 3.52 -10.84
N SER A 158 -4.99 4.00 -12.02
CA SER A 158 -4.09 4.53 -13.03
C SER A 158 -4.06 6.06 -13.04
N LEU A 159 -2.91 6.59 -13.40
CA LEU A 159 -2.68 7.98 -13.71
C LEU A 159 -1.80 8.05 -14.95
N VAL A 160 -2.15 8.88 -15.91
CA VAL A 160 -1.42 9.05 -17.16
C VAL A 160 -0.75 10.42 -17.20
N GLY A 161 0.43 10.50 -17.83
CA GLY A 161 1.12 11.78 -17.96
C GLY A 161 2.46 11.65 -18.68
N SER A 162 3.07 12.79 -19.00
CA SER A 162 4.43 12.84 -19.50
C SER A 162 5.27 13.76 -18.64
N VAL A 163 6.46 13.31 -18.27
CA VAL A 163 7.47 14.15 -17.60
C VAL A 163 8.21 15.02 -18.60
N ASN A 164 8.06 14.76 -19.91
CA ASN A 164 8.68 15.55 -20.97
C ASN A 164 7.88 16.84 -21.23
N CYS A 165 8.21 17.88 -20.48
CA CYS A 165 7.51 19.17 -20.46
C CYS A 165 7.60 20.00 -21.77
N GLN A 166 8.21 19.49 -22.86
CA GLN A 166 8.36 20.25 -24.09
C GLN A 166 7.05 20.56 -24.83
N TYR A 167 5.96 19.87 -24.48
CA TYR A 167 4.71 19.94 -25.25
C TYR A 167 3.49 20.48 -24.50
N ASN A 168 3.62 21.11 -23.33
CA ASN A 168 2.47 21.59 -22.53
C ASN A 168 1.35 20.54 -22.35
N ILE A 169 1.64 19.27 -22.61
CA ILE A 169 0.73 18.18 -22.30
C ILE A 169 0.77 18.05 -20.79
N ALA A 170 -0.37 18.21 -20.16
CA ALA A 170 -0.61 18.22 -18.73
C ALA A 170 0.49 17.47 -17.96
N SER A 171 1.52 18.20 -17.51
CA SER A 171 2.53 17.63 -16.64
C SER A 171 1.82 17.35 -15.32
N PRO A 172 1.62 16.09 -14.93
CA PRO A 172 0.95 15.80 -13.66
C PRO A 172 1.74 16.36 -12.47
N LEU A 173 2.95 16.84 -12.69
CA LEU A 173 3.79 17.49 -11.70
C LEU A 173 3.46 18.99 -11.54
N GLU A 174 3.06 19.68 -12.61
CA GLU A 174 2.69 21.11 -12.56
C GLU A 174 1.27 21.32 -12.01
N ASP A 175 0.32 20.47 -12.37
CA ASP A 175 -1.08 20.60 -11.97
C ASP A 175 -1.42 19.97 -10.61
N ASP A 176 -0.44 19.60 -9.81
CA ASP A 176 -0.64 18.93 -8.51
C ASP A 176 -1.47 17.63 -8.57
N VAL A 177 -1.81 17.11 -9.77
CA VAL A 177 -2.66 15.93 -9.94
C VAL A 177 -2.01 14.70 -9.31
N LEU A 178 -0.72 14.46 -9.57
CA LEU A 178 0.01 13.36 -8.95
C LEU A 178 0.08 13.53 -7.43
N LYS A 179 0.30 14.76 -6.94
CA LYS A 179 0.33 15.04 -5.51
C LYS A 179 -1.05 14.82 -4.87
N ALA A 180 -2.12 15.24 -5.55
CA ALA A 180 -3.49 15.02 -5.07
C ALA A 180 -3.83 13.53 -5.03
N ALA A 181 -3.51 12.76 -6.07
CA ALA A 181 -3.68 11.32 -6.10
C ALA A 181 -2.88 10.63 -4.99
N MET A 182 -1.60 10.97 -4.83
CA MET A 182 -0.76 10.43 -3.76
C MET A 182 -1.31 10.79 -2.37
N TRP A 183 -1.88 11.98 -2.21
CA TRP A 183 -2.53 12.41 -0.97
C TRP A 183 -3.69 11.49 -0.59
N GLU A 184 -4.54 11.18 -1.57
CA GLU A 184 -5.68 10.30 -1.40
C GLU A 184 -5.25 8.86 -1.08
N TYR A 185 -4.31 8.32 -1.85
CA TYR A 185 -3.77 6.95 -1.65
C TYR A 185 -3.09 6.78 -0.29
N LEU A 186 -2.38 7.79 0.19
CA LEU A 186 -1.78 7.79 1.51
C LEU A 186 -2.80 8.04 2.64
N GLY A 187 -4.02 8.44 2.30
CA GLY A 187 -5.05 8.80 3.28
C GLY A 187 -4.59 9.89 4.22
N LEU A 188 -3.88 10.91 3.70
CA LEU A 188 -3.30 11.96 4.52
C LEU A 188 -4.36 12.91 5.03
N THR A 189 -4.27 13.26 6.30
CA THR A 189 -5.12 14.27 6.95
C THR A 189 -4.26 15.42 7.44
N ARG A 190 -4.68 16.65 7.14
CA ARG A 190 -4.06 17.87 7.67
C ARG A 190 -4.51 18.10 9.10
N ILE A 191 -3.56 18.28 10.01
CA ILE A 191 -3.82 18.62 11.39
C ILE A 191 -3.16 19.96 11.67
N TYR A 192 -3.96 20.93 12.10
CA TYR A 192 -3.48 22.24 12.49
C TYR A 192 -3.37 22.29 14.01
N THR A 193 -2.17 22.58 14.50
CA THR A 193 -1.93 22.77 15.93
C THR A 193 -1.46 24.17 16.19
N LYS A 194 -2.00 24.80 17.24
CA LYS A 194 -1.61 26.13 17.68
C LYS A 194 -1.39 26.15 19.18
N LYS A 195 -0.25 26.60 19.63
CA LYS A 195 -0.06 26.98 21.02
C LYS A 195 -0.49 28.43 21.22
N LYS A 196 -0.93 28.77 22.45
CA LYS A 196 -1.35 30.14 22.79
C LYS A 196 -0.15 31.09 22.57
N GLY A 197 -0.33 32.08 21.68
CA GLY A 197 0.73 33.06 21.34
C GLY A 197 1.71 32.67 20.23
N GLU A 198 1.59 31.45 19.63
CA GLU A 198 2.47 31.00 18.54
C GLU A 198 1.72 30.93 17.20
N LEU A 199 2.52 30.81 16.11
CA LEU A 199 1.98 30.57 14.76
C LEU A 199 1.33 29.19 14.66
N VAL A 200 0.39 29.05 13.71
CA VAL A 200 -0.26 27.77 13.43
C VAL A 200 0.73 26.85 12.71
N TYR A 201 0.92 25.64 13.25
CA TYR A 201 1.71 24.59 12.60
C TYR A 201 0.78 23.58 11.93
N CYS A 202 1.09 23.21 10.68
CA CYS A 202 0.40 22.16 9.96
C CYS A 202 1.25 20.89 10.01
N VAL A 203 0.62 19.78 10.38
CA VAL A 203 1.24 18.44 10.40
C VAL A 203 0.39 17.51 9.58
N PHE A 204 1.02 16.69 8.74
CA PHE A 204 0.36 15.66 7.96
C PHE A 204 0.46 14.32 8.69
N MET A 205 -0.64 13.61 8.78
CA MET A 205 -0.69 12.27 9.38
C MET A 205 -1.55 11.35 8.54
N THR A 206 -1.16 10.08 8.44
CA THR A 206 -2.01 9.06 7.86
C THR A 206 -3.18 8.75 8.80
N ARG A 207 -4.33 8.38 8.23
CA ARG A 207 -5.54 8.06 9.00
C ARG A 207 -5.30 6.93 10.00
N ALA A 208 -4.46 5.95 9.66
CA ALA A 208 -4.08 4.85 10.55
C ALA A 208 -3.35 5.34 11.82
N VAL A 209 -2.45 6.31 11.68
CA VAL A 209 -1.73 6.90 12.81
C VAL A 209 -2.67 7.71 13.72
N LEU A 210 -3.66 8.38 13.14
CA LEU A 210 -4.69 9.12 13.90
C LEU A 210 -5.58 8.20 14.73
N MET A 211 -6.07 7.11 14.14
CA MET A 211 -6.94 6.14 14.82
C MET A 211 -6.23 5.45 15.98
N ASN A 212 -4.97 5.04 15.81
CA ASN A 212 -4.18 4.43 16.89
C ASN A 212 -3.86 5.40 18.03
N LYS A 213 -3.93 6.72 17.79
CA LYS A 213 -3.62 7.76 18.80
C LYS A 213 -4.82 8.31 19.54
N ALA A 214 -6.01 8.21 18.99
CA ALA A 214 -7.24 8.59 19.68
C ALA A 214 -7.44 7.76 20.98
N MET A 215 -6.74 6.61 21.09
CA MET A 215 -6.80 5.71 22.24
C MET A 215 -5.75 5.99 23.34
N GLY A 216 -4.83 6.95 23.18
CA GLY A 216 -3.79 7.21 24.19
C GLY A 216 -3.25 8.64 24.19
N GLY A 217 -3.91 9.54 24.91
CA GLY A 217 -3.63 10.99 24.91
C GLY A 217 -2.24 11.46 25.36
N SER A 218 -1.35 10.59 25.83
CA SER A 218 0.01 10.96 26.28
C SER A 218 1.07 10.89 25.17
N LEU A 219 0.86 10.04 24.17
CA LEU A 219 1.81 9.87 23.04
C LEU A 219 1.77 11.02 22.04
N MET A 220 0.67 11.75 21.96
CA MET A 220 0.48 12.83 21.00
C MET A 220 1.48 13.98 21.22
N LYS A 221 1.80 14.32 22.45
CA LYS A 221 2.79 15.38 22.81
C LYS A 221 4.22 14.99 22.41
N LYS A 222 4.64 13.74 22.61
CA LYS A 222 5.99 13.28 22.30
C LYS A 222 6.28 13.11 20.81
N MET A 223 5.28 12.73 20.00
CA MET A 223 5.49 12.52 18.56
C MET A 223 5.42 13.81 17.73
N ILE A 224 4.62 14.79 18.13
CA ILE A 224 4.66 16.13 17.52
C ILE A 224 6.09 16.71 17.65
N PHE A 225 6.74 16.48 18.78
CA PHE A 225 8.13 16.94 19.02
C PHE A 225 9.18 16.15 18.21
N SER A 226 8.99 14.85 18.04
CA SER A 226 9.90 14.00 17.24
C SER A 226 9.78 14.27 15.74
N PHE A 227 8.55 14.50 15.24
CA PHE A 227 8.29 14.82 13.85
C PHE A 227 8.80 16.20 13.47
N LYS A 228 8.71 17.19 14.37
CA LYS A 228 9.28 18.53 14.20
C LYS A 228 10.78 18.47 13.90
N ARG A 229 11.56 17.68 14.64
CA ARG A 229 13.02 17.49 14.40
C ARG A 229 13.36 16.80 13.08
N ARG A 230 12.51 15.89 12.60
CA ARG A 230 12.76 15.15 11.35
C ARG A 230 12.34 15.98 10.13
N PHE A 231 11.31 16.79 10.27
CA PHE A 231 10.79 17.67 9.20
C PHE A 231 11.67 18.90 8.99
N GLU A 232 12.17 19.51 10.05
CA GLU A 232 13.11 20.65 9.96
C GLU A 232 14.43 20.29 9.25
N ARG A 233 14.86 19.03 9.32
CA ARG A 233 16.04 18.54 8.57
C ARG A 233 15.77 18.25 7.08
N SER A 234 14.53 18.05 6.69
CA SER A 234 14.16 17.71 5.30
C SER A 234 13.67 18.90 4.47
N PHE A 235 13.35 20.02 5.08
CA PHE A 235 12.77 21.20 4.45
C PHE A 235 13.58 22.51 4.63
N SER A 236 14.87 22.41 4.89
CA SER A 236 15.77 23.60 4.91
C SER A 236 16.04 24.20 3.52
N PHE A 237 15.26 23.88 2.50
CA PHE A 237 15.48 24.32 1.12
C PHE A 237 14.29 25.00 0.44
N ILE A 238 13.37 25.61 1.16
CA ILE A 238 12.44 26.58 0.54
C ILE A 238 12.26 27.75 1.50
N SER A 239 13.15 28.73 1.37
CA SER A 239 12.92 30.09 1.82
C SER A 239 12.05 30.77 0.75
N PRO A 240 10.90 31.36 1.05
CA PRO A 240 10.27 32.27 0.15
C PRO A 240 11.07 33.56 0.16
N SER A 241 11.78 33.84 -0.92
CA SER A 241 12.28 35.19 -1.18
C SER A 241 11.08 36.11 -1.37
N GLU A 242 11.01 37.11 -0.51
CA GLU A 242 10.17 38.30 -0.63
C GLU A 242 10.23 38.91 -2.05
N LYS A 243 9.06 39.06 -2.70
CA LYS A 243 8.63 40.36 -3.24
C LYS A 243 7.15 40.32 -3.56
#